data_60e72d5b6949ca617bf62c63a077f052
#
_entry.id   60e72d5b6949ca617bf62c63a077f052
#
_cell.length_a   1.000
_cell.length_b   1.000
_cell.length_c   1.000
_cell.angle_alpha   90.00
_cell.angle_beta   90.00
_cell.angle_gamma   90.00
#
_symmetry.space_group_name_H-M   'P 1'
#
loop_
_entity.id
_entity.type
_entity.pdbx_description
1 polymer ?
#
loop_
_entity_poly.entity_id
_entity_poly.type
_entity_poly.pdbx_seq_one_letter_code
_entity_poly.pdbx_strand_id
1 'polypeptide(L)'
;MPDASGIGEENVLIQAGDCSATILPQLGGKIASIRVGVHELLQPPLIAFGPRTRTMRFDEGDAGGWDECLPSVAACKVETATGTASIPDHGDLWRVAWQRVVKTGYAAGESDANSATFRGECFSLPLALERTATLKEAGKGWQLRMHYMITNIGSHPTPWSWAAHPLFAVGAGDRIILPGSIQTLRLEGSGRGRLGKSGDEVSWPVATQAYGAQTDLSVAQRAASAIGDKLFAGPLSEAEHWCALERPSLGVRIWTGFDPAATPYLGLWLCYGGWPERPGPKQMCVALEPSTAPVDSLAVTGPWSRTLAPGASFSWPMVVEIELLTGIDRHV
;
A
#
# COMPACT_ATOMS: atom_id res chain seq x y z
N MET A 1 22.65 9.52 2.34
CA MET A 1 21.21 9.66 2.62
C MET A 1 20.84 11.07 2.22
N PRO A 2 19.88 11.35 1.33
CA PRO A 2 19.40 12.71 1.15
C PRO A 2 18.65 13.12 2.41
N ASP A 3 19.03 14.27 2.94
CA ASP A 3 18.52 14.89 4.14
C ASP A 3 17.05 15.34 3.93
N ALA A 4 16.15 14.95 4.85
CA ALA A 4 14.75 15.33 4.83
C ALA A 4 14.50 16.76 5.38
N SER A 5 15.53 17.58 5.55
CA SER A 5 15.51 18.87 6.27
C SER A 5 14.88 20.05 5.52
N GLY A 6 14.20 19.81 4.39
CA GLY A 6 13.66 20.91 3.56
C GLY A 6 12.15 21.14 3.62
N ILE A 7 11.36 20.37 4.40
CA ILE A 7 9.90 20.46 4.44
C ILE A 7 9.50 20.83 5.88
N GLY A 8 9.07 22.06 6.07
CA GLY A 8 8.65 22.59 7.36
C GLY A 8 7.32 21.95 7.82
N GLU A 9 7.43 21.07 8.73
CA GLU A 9 6.61 20.51 9.78
C GLU A 9 7.14 19.12 10.11
N GLU A 10 7.18 18.80 11.40
CA GLU A 10 7.92 17.65 11.93
C GLU A 10 7.46 16.32 11.34
N ASN A 11 8.42 15.56 10.80
CA ASN A 11 8.26 14.13 10.56
C ASN A 11 7.84 13.48 11.88
N VAL A 12 6.81 12.65 11.85
CA VAL A 12 6.35 11.97 13.06
C VAL A 12 6.97 10.57 13.10
N LEU A 13 7.75 10.33 14.14
CA LEU A 13 8.34 9.02 14.42
C LEU A 13 7.47 8.32 15.47
N ILE A 14 6.98 7.12 15.15
CA ILE A 14 6.44 6.18 16.12
C ILE A 14 7.43 5.03 16.30
N GLN A 15 7.66 4.60 17.55
CA GLN A 15 8.70 3.62 17.86
C GLN A 15 8.26 2.65 18.94
N ALA A 16 8.76 1.39 18.82
CA ALA A 16 8.65 0.35 19.84
C ALA A 16 9.92 -0.51 19.78
N GLY A 17 10.74 -0.47 20.83
CA GLY A 17 12.03 -1.15 20.84
C GLY A 17 12.89 -0.75 19.64
N ASP A 18 13.40 -1.74 18.92
CA ASP A 18 14.25 -1.56 17.73
C ASP A 18 13.45 -1.31 16.43
N CYS A 19 12.11 -1.30 16.49
CA CYS A 19 11.27 -1.00 15.33
C CYS A 19 10.76 0.44 15.37
N SER A 20 10.76 1.09 14.20
CA SER A 20 10.27 2.45 14.05
C SER A 20 9.56 2.65 12.72
N ALA A 21 8.59 3.56 12.67
CA ALA A 21 7.97 4.02 11.44
C ALA A 21 7.97 5.56 11.40
N THR A 22 8.38 6.11 10.25
CA THR A 22 8.42 7.56 10.00
C THR A 22 7.25 7.94 9.12
N ILE A 23 6.42 8.86 9.60
CA ILE A 23 5.24 9.37 8.88
C ILE A 23 5.50 10.81 8.46
N LEU A 24 5.17 11.14 7.21
CA LEU A 24 5.32 12.46 6.61
C LEU A 24 3.93 13.08 6.37
N PRO A 25 3.36 13.84 7.32
CA PRO A 25 2.01 14.40 7.18
C PRO A 25 1.89 15.30 5.95
N GLN A 26 2.90 16.11 5.67
CA GLN A 26 2.90 17.05 4.55
C GLN A 26 2.99 16.38 3.17
N LEU A 27 3.30 15.09 3.14
CA LEU A 27 3.40 14.30 1.92
C LEU A 27 2.34 13.18 1.88
N GLY A 28 1.08 13.54 2.10
CA GLY A 28 -0.03 12.60 2.01
C GLY A 28 -0.15 11.64 3.19
N GLY A 29 0.37 12.01 4.37
CA GLY A 29 0.42 11.08 5.50
C GLY A 29 1.28 9.84 5.22
N LYS A 30 2.17 9.90 4.22
CA LYS A 30 3.05 8.80 3.78
C LYS A 30 3.78 8.17 4.96
N ILE A 31 3.78 6.85 5.06
CA ILE A 31 4.78 6.15 5.88
C ILE A 31 6.03 6.00 5.01
N ALA A 32 7.01 6.86 5.26
CA ALA A 32 8.21 6.95 4.43
C ALA A 32 9.23 5.85 4.73
N SER A 33 9.18 5.30 5.94
CA SER A 33 10.14 4.31 6.42
C SER A 33 9.49 3.41 7.46
N ILE A 34 9.77 2.12 7.40
CA ILE A 34 9.57 1.16 8.48
C ILE A 34 10.92 0.45 8.66
N ARG A 35 11.51 0.58 9.85
CA ARG A 35 12.83 0.03 10.13
C ARG A 35 12.81 -0.94 11.29
N VAL A 36 13.64 -1.97 11.17
CA VAL A 36 13.99 -2.89 12.27
C VAL A 36 15.50 -2.85 12.43
N GLY A 37 15.96 -2.26 13.50
CA GLY A 37 17.37 -1.96 13.67
C GLY A 37 17.92 -1.11 12.52
N VAL A 38 18.86 -1.65 11.77
CA VAL A 38 19.47 -0.98 10.60
C VAL A 38 18.72 -1.24 9.27
N HIS A 39 17.78 -2.18 9.26
CA HIS A 39 17.13 -2.64 8.03
C HIS A 39 15.91 -1.81 7.68
N GLU A 40 15.89 -1.25 6.48
CA GLU A 40 14.72 -0.59 5.89
C GLU A 40 13.84 -1.64 5.21
N LEU A 41 12.54 -1.62 5.52
CA LEU A 41 11.58 -2.58 4.97
C LEU A 41 10.81 -2.03 3.77
N LEU A 42 10.69 -0.71 3.65
CA LEU A 42 10.00 -0.07 2.52
C LEU A 42 11.00 0.31 1.41
N GLN A 43 10.50 0.40 0.20
CA GLN A 43 11.23 0.96 -0.94
C GLN A 43 11.64 2.39 -0.61
N PRO A 44 12.94 2.70 -0.60
CA PRO A 44 13.39 4.08 -0.44
C PRO A 44 12.89 4.98 -1.57
N PRO A 45 12.80 6.29 -1.36
CA PRO A 45 12.39 7.23 -2.39
C PRO A 45 13.33 7.15 -3.59
N LEU A 46 12.76 7.10 -4.82
CA LEU A 46 13.55 7.09 -6.06
C LEU A 46 14.18 8.45 -6.35
N ILE A 47 13.54 9.51 -5.90
CA ILE A 47 14.03 10.90 -5.93
C ILE A 47 13.79 11.53 -4.56
N ALA A 48 14.49 12.62 -4.26
CA ALA A 48 14.31 13.33 -3.00
C ALA A 48 12.84 13.75 -2.78
N PHE A 49 12.41 13.74 -1.53
CA PHE A 49 11.12 14.28 -1.15
C PHE A 49 11.02 15.76 -1.52
N GLY A 50 9.88 16.17 -2.07
CA GLY A 50 9.64 17.54 -2.48
C GLY A 50 8.15 17.91 -2.39
N PRO A 51 7.83 19.20 -2.56
CA PRO A 51 6.44 19.66 -2.57
C PRO A 51 5.61 18.90 -3.59
N ARG A 52 4.36 18.59 -3.23
CA ARG A 52 3.42 17.92 -4.11
C ARG A 52 2.32 18.88 -4.60
N THR A 53 1.87 18.66 -5.82
CA THR A 53 0.76 19.39 -6.41
C THR A 53 -0.38 18.43 -6.76
N ARG A 54 -1.59 18.95 -6.85
CA ARG A 54 -2.77 18.14 -7.23
C ARG A 54 -2.66 17.54 -8.64
N THR A 55 -1.85 18.12 -9.51
CA THR A 55 -1.65 17.68 -10.91
C THR A 55 -0.39 16.85 -11.11
N MET A 56 0.47 16.71 -10.09
CA MET A 56 1.69 15.90 -10.16
C MET A 56 1.35 14.44 -10.49
N ARG A 57 2.11 13.83 -11.37
CA ARG A 57 2.01 12.40 -11.64
C ARG A 57 2.72 11.61 -10.56
N PHE A 58 2.28 10.37 -10.31
CA PHE A 58 2.89 9.54 -9.28
C PHE A 58 4.36 9.21 -9.57
N ASP A 59 4.70 9.01 -10.85
CA ASP A 59 6.08 8.75 -11.29
C ASP A 59 6.99 10.00 -11.29
N GLU A 60 6.43 11.19 -11.08
CA GLU A 60 7.18 12.44 -10.85
C GLU A 60 7.51 12.65 -9.38
N GLY A 61 6.85 11.92 -8.49
CA GLY A 61 7.08 11.92 -7.05
C GLY A 61 8.21 10.98 -6.62
N ASP A 62 8.33 10.83 -5.31
CA ASP A 62 9.34 9.98 -4.68
C ASP A 62 9.15 8.48 -4.96
N ALA A 63 7.90 8.06 -5.23
CA ALA A 63 7.53 6.69 -5.63
C ALA A 63 8.12 5.58 -4.75
N GLY A 64 8.21 5.85 -3.45
CA GLY A 64 8.68 4.94 -2.39
C GLY A 64 7.76 4.99 -1.17
N GLY A 65 8.07 4.21 -0.14
CA GLY A 65 7.30 4.18 1.10
C GLY A 65 5.92 3.55 0.95
N TRP A 66 4.96 4.03 1.74
CA TRP A 66 3.57 3.57 1.77
C TRP A 66 2.63 4.75 1.66
N ASP A 67 1.85 4.80 0.60
CA ASP A 67 0.79 5.77 0.34
C ASP A 67 -0.60 5.13 0.48
N GLU A 68 -1.64 5.97 0.60
CA GLU A 68 -3.04 5.55 0.58
C GLU A 68 -3.67 5.97 -0.75
N CYS A 69 -4.17 5.00 -1.51
CA CYS A 69 -4.88 5.25 -2.76
C CYS A 69 -6.37 5.44 -2.50
N LEU A 70 -6.86 6.66 -2.54
CA LEU A 70 -8.26 7.04 -2.40
C LEU A 70 -8.53 8.28 -3.26
N PRO A 71 -9.64 8.37 -3.99
CA PRO A 71 -10.77 7.43 -4.08
C PRO A 71 -10.63 6.37 -5.18
N SER A 72 -9.48 6.23 -5.82
CA SER A 72 -9.18 5.25 -6.87
C SER A 72 -7.67 5.00 -6.92
N VAL A 73 -7.22 3.87 -7.41
CA VAL A 73 -5.81 3.65 -7.74
C VAL A 73 -5.51 4.22 -9.13
N ALA A 74 -6.22 3.79 -10.16
CA ALA A 74 -6.04 4.31 -11.51
C ALA A 74 -6.78 5.64 -11.72
N ALA A 75 -6.19 6.50 -12.56
CA ALA A 75 -6.88 7.70 -13.05
C ALA A 75 -8.18 7.34 -13.76
N CYS A 76 -9.26 8.02 -13.43
CA CYS A 76 -10.57 7.77 -14.04
C CYS A 76 -11.51 8.98 -13.97
N LYS A 77 -12.67 8.83 -14.61
CA LYS A 77 -13.80 9.74 -14.48
C LYS A 77 -15.00 8.99 -13.96
N VAL A 78 -15.69 9.55 -12.99
CA VAL A 78 -16.92 8.97 -12.41
C VAL A 78 -18.04 9.98 -12.42
N GLU A 79 -19.25 9.52 -12.69
CA GLU A 79 -20.45 10.34 -12.58
C GLU A 79 -20.87 10.44 -11.11
N THR A 80 -21.21 11.65 -10.69
CA THR A 80 -21.70 11.97 -9.35
C THR A 80 -23.00 12.78 -9.45
N ALA A 81 -23.67 12.97 -8.32
CA ALA A 81 -24.88 13.80 -8.28
C ALA A 81 -24.64 15.28 -8.69
N THR A 82 -23.39 15.73 -8.65
CA THR A 82 -22.99 17.12 -8.96
C THR A 82 -22.27 17.25 -10.32
N GLY A 83 -22.17 16.16 -11.08
CA GLY A 83 -21.49 16.13 -12.38
C GLY A 83 -20.33 15.13 -12.41
N THR A 84 -19.55 15.14 -13.48
CA THR A 84 -18.42 14.23 -13.67
C THR A 84 -17.22 14.68 -12.83
N ALA A 85 -16.74 13.82 -11.94
CA ALA A 85 -15.49 14.01 -11.20
C ALA A 85 -14.32 13.34 -11.94
N SER A 86 -13.21 14.05 -12.07
CA SER A 86 -11.95 13.51 -12.60
C SER A 86 -11.01 13.15 -11.45
N ILE A 87 -10.67 11.89 -11.33
CA ILE A 87 -9.81 11.35 -10.29
C ILE A 87 -8.43 11.12 -10.88
N PRO A 88 -7.35 11.63 -10.25
CA PRO A 88 -6.01 11.44 -10.74
C PRO A 88 -5.44 10.05 -10.40
N ASP A 89 -4.35 9.70 -11.05
CA ASP A 89 -3.61 8.46 -10.81
C ASP A 89 -3.15 8.32 -9.35
N HIS A 90 -3.33 7.15 -8.73
CA HIS A 90 -3.15 6.88 -7.29
C HIS A 90 -4.01 7.74 -6.36
N GLY A 91 -5.12 8.31 -6.87
CA GLY A 91 -6.07 9.11 -6.10
C GLY A 91 -5.50 10.44 -5.61
N ASP A 92 -6.15 10.99 -4.60
CA ASP A 92 -5.92 12.35 -4.13
C ASP A 92 -4.94 12.44 -2.95
N LEU A 93 -5.00 11.45 -2.06
CA LEU A 93 -4.48 11.58 -0.71
C LEU A 93 -2.97 11.70 -0.61
N TRP A 94 -2.23 11.07 -1.50
CA TRP A 94 -0.77 11.19 -1.51
C TRP A 94 -0.29 12.59 -1.96
N ARG A 95 -1.18 13.40 -2.55
CA ARG A 95 -0.90 14.75 -3.07
C ARG A 95 -1.22 15.87 -2.10
N VAL A 96 -1.91 15.58 -1.01
CA VAL A 96 -2.37 16.58 -0.04
C VAL A 96 -1.67 16.45 1.29
N ALA A 97 -1.49 17.55 1.99
CA ALA A 97 -1.05 17.49 3.38
C ALA A 97 -2.16 16.93 4.26
N TRP A 98 -1.79 16.06 5.19
CA TRP A 98 -2.70 15.54 6.20
C TRP A 98 -2.51 16.27 7.52
N GLN A 99 -3.60 16.46 8.24
CA GLN A 99 -3.61 17.10 9.55
C GLN A 99 -3.47 16.04 10.65
N ARG A 100 -2.65 16.34 11.64
CA ARG A 100 -2.57 15.51 12.85
C ARG A 100 -3.84 15.67 13.68
N VAL A 101 -4.44 14.55 14.05
CA VAL A 101 -5.59 14.52 14.96
C VAL A 101 -5.07 14.19 16.35
N VAL A 102 -5.21 15.14 17.28
CA VAL A 102 -4.84 14.92 18.69
C VAL A 102 -5.96 14.14 19.37
N LYS A 103 -5.66 12.91 19.78
CA LYS A 103 -6.59 12.10 20.58
C LYS A 103 -6.30 12.32 22.06
N THR A 104 -7.33 12.54 22.85
CA THR A 104 -7.26 12.54 24.31
C THR A 104 -7.74 11.19 24.82
N GLY A 105 -6.96 10.55 25.71
CA GLY A 105 -7.30 9.24 26.28
C GLY A 105 -6.90 8.08 25.35
N TYR A 106 -5.63 7.72 25.41
CA TYR A 106 -5.09 6.56 24.71
C TYR A 106 -5.59 5.26 25.33
N ALA A 107 -5.79 4.23 24.48
CA ALA A 107 -6.00 2.87 24.97
C ALA A 107 -4.73 2.34 25.68
N ALA A 108 -4.88 1.26 26.46
CA ALA A 108 -3.75 0.68 27.18
C ALA A 108 -2.60 0.30 26.20
N GLY A 109 -1.40 0.82 26.46
CA GLY A 109 -0.21 0.60 25.64
C GLY A 109 -0.07 1.54 24.43
N GLU A 110 -0.95 2.52 24.26
CA GLU A 110 -0.82 3.59 23.27
C GLU A 110 -0.32 4.88 23.93
N SER A 111 0.49 5.62 23.20
CA SER A 111 1.02 6.93 23.61
C SER A 111 1.44 7.70 22.36
N ASP A 112 1.74 8.98 22.49
CA ASP A 112 2.30 9.80 21.40
C ASP A 112 3.65 9.28 20.88
N ALA A 113 4.35 8.46 21.66
CA ALA A 113 5.63 7.88 21.25
C ALA A 113 5.46 6.70 20.29
N ASN A 114 4.33 5.99 20.34
CA ASN A 114 4.11 4.79 19.53
C ASN A 114 2.80 4.80 18.72
N SER A 115 2.04 5.89 18.77
CA SER A 115 0.77 6.04 18.05
C SER A 115 0.60 7.44 17.49
N ALA A 116 0.07 7.53 16.28
CA ALA A 116 -0.25 8.81 15.66
C ALA A 116 -1.50 8.68 14.78
N THR A 117 -2.35 9.72 14.82
CA THR A 117 -3.55 9.80 13.99
C THR A 117 -3.45 11.00 13.05
N PHE A 118 -3.79 10.77 11.79
CA PHE A 118 -3.80 11.80 10.76
C PHE A 118 -5.07 11.70 9.93
N ARG A 119 -5.53 12.85 9.41
CA ARG A 119 -6.68 12.99 8.54
C ARG A 119 -6.31 13.74 7.27
N GLY A 120 -6.63 13.14 6.11
CA GLY A 120 -6.53 13.75 4.79
C GLY A 120 -7.89 13.88 4.13
N GLU A 121 -8.07 14.88 3.28
CA GLU A 121 -9.30 15.12 2.53
C GLU A 121 -9.02 15.05 1.03
N CYS A 122 -9.87 14.31 0.31
CA CYS A 122 -9.83 14.24 -1.14
C CYS A 122 -10.26 15.58 -1.74
N PHE A 123 -9.76 15.88 -2.94
CA PHE A 123 -10.16 17.09 -3.67
C PHE A 123 -11.01 16.77 -4.91
N SER A 124 -11.02 15.52 -5.38
CA SER A 124 -11.85 15.10 -6.51
C SER A 124 -13.26 14.65 -6.09
N LEU A 125 -13.38 14.07 -4.91
CA LEU A 125 -14.64 13.63 -4.30
C LEU A 125 -14.70 14.11 -2.84
N PRO A 126 -15.90 14.36 -2.28
CA PRO A 126 -16.04 14.85 -0.91
C PRO A 126 -15.85 13.73 0.13
N LEU A 127 -14.66 13.20 0.21
CA LEU A 127 -14.26 12.11 1.10
C LEU A 127 -13.09 12.55 1.98
N ALA A 128 -13.11 12.09 3.22
CA ALA A 128 -11.97 12.23 4.13
C ALA A 128 -11.56 10.86 4.65
N LEU A 129 -10.26 10.64 4.80
CA LEU A 129 -9.69 9.44 5.42
C LEU A 129 -8.96 9.83 6.70
N GLU A 130 -9.33 9.20 7.81
CA GLU A 130 -8.56 9.20 9.04
C GLU A 130 -7.80 7.88 9.17
N ARG A 131 -6.52 7.95 9.51
CA ARG A 131 -5.67 6.78 9.77
C ARG A 131 -4.97 6.94 11.11
N THR A 132 -5.18 5.99 12.01
CA THR A 132 -4.38 5.83 13.22
C THR A 132 -3.35 4.72 12.97
N ALA A 133 -2.08 4.99 13.21
CA ALA A 133 -1.01 4.01 13.19
C ALA A 133 -0.46 3.84 14.60
N THR A 134 -0.40 2.60 15.09
CA THR A 134 0.14 2.27 16.43
C THR A 134 1.16 1.15 16.27
N LEU A 135 2.38 1.37 16.73
CA LEU A 135 3.48 0.41 16.69
C LEU A 135 3.73 -0.12 18.10
N LYS A 136 3.85 -1.44 18.26
CA LYS A 136 4.15 -2.08 19.53
C LYS A 136 4.99 -3.33 19.37
N GLU A 137 5.72 -3.71 20.39
CA GLU A 137 6.32 -5.03 20.47
C GLU A 137 5.22 -6.10 20.60
N ALA A 138 5.36 -7.21 19.91
CA ALA A 138 4.42 -8.32 19.91
C ALA A 138 5.12 -9.64 19.64
N GLY A 139 4.98 -10.60 20.54
CA GLY A 139 5.60 -11.92 20.38
C GLY A 139 7.14 -11.84 20.22
N LYS A 140 7.65 -12.30 19.07
CA LYS A 140 9.09 -12.27 18.74
C LYS A 140 9.47 -11.14 17.80
N GLY A 141 8.61 -10.15 17.68
CA GLY A 141 8.79 -9.05 16.74
C GLY A 141 7.93 -7.84 17.08
N TRP A 142 7.34 -7.24 16.09
CA TRP A 142 6.58 -6.00 16.21
C TRP A 142 5.27 -6.08 15.44
N GLN A 143 4.31 -5.28 15.86
CA GLN A 143 3.01 -5.14 15.22
C GLN A 143 2.73 -3.66 14.97
N LEU A 144 2.60 -3.28 13.70
CA LEU A 144 2.05 -2.01 13.27
C LEU A 144 0.56 -2.21 13.00
N ARG A 145 -0.27 -1.65 13.88
CA ARG A 145 -1.73 -1.64 13.73
C ARG A 145 -2.15 -0.36 13.03
N MET A 146 -2.97 -0.53 12.02
CA MET A 146 -3.62 0.56 11.31
C MET A 146 -5.12 0.49 11.59
N HIS A 147 -5.72 1.63 11.89
CA HIS A 147 -7.17 1.78 11.92
C HIS A 147 -7.55 2.90 10.98
N TYR A 148 -8.40 2.59 10.05
CA TYR A 148 -8.89 3.51 9.02
C TYR A 148 -10.34 3.89 9.29
N MET A 149 -10.69 5.13 8.96
CA MET A 149 -12.07 5.59 8.91
C MET A 149 -12.23 6.53 7.72
N ILE A 150 -13.06 6.12 6.76
CA ILE A 150 -13.48 6.99 5.64
C ILE A 150 -14.81 7.63 6.00
N THR A 151 -14.96 8.92 5.66
CA THR A 151 -16.20 9.69 5.87
C THR A 151 -16.58 10.42 4.59
N ASN A 152 -17.85 10.35 4.20
CA ASN A 152 -18.41 11.23 3.19
C ASN A 152 -18.72 12.58 3.83
N ILE A 153 -17.94 13.59 3.49
CA ILE A 153 -18.10 14.98 4.01
C ILE A 153 -18.96 15.86 3.11
N GLY A 154 -19.52 15.27 2.08
CA GLY A 154 -20.44 15.95 1.13
C GLY A 154 -21.91 15.80 1.47
N SER A 155 -22.75 16.35 0.60
CA SER A 155 -24.22 16.35 0.74
C SER A 155 -24.93 15.28 -0.10
N HIS A 156 -24.19 14.49 -0.88
CA HIS A 156 -24.74 13.43 -1.75
C HIS A 156 -24.02 12.09 -1.53
N PRO A 157 -24.69 10.96 -1.84
CA PRO A 157 -24.01 9.66 -1.87
C PRO A 157 -22.78 9.70 -2.78
N THR A 158 -21.65 9.24 -2.26
CA THR A 158 -20.35 9.36 -2.93
C THR A 158 -19.73 7.98 -3.14
N PRO A 159 -19.39 7.60 -4.38
CA PRO A 159 -18.69 6.36 -4.67
C PRO A 159 -17.23 6.45 -4.18
N TRP A 160 -16.65 5.29 -3.81
CA TRP A 160 -15.27 5.22 -3.38
C TRP A 160 -14.65 3.84 -3.58
N SER A 161 -13.36 3.83 -3.79
CA SER A 161 -12.50 2.67 -3.69
C SER A 161 -11.22 3.05 -2.96
N TRP A 162 -10.66 2.10 -2.20
CA TRP A 162 -9.43 2.31 -1.44
C TRP A 162 -8.52 1.09 -1.60
N ALA A 163 -7.23 1.36 -1.66
CA ALA A 163 -6.17 0.37 -1.52
C ALA A 163 -5.03 0.93 -0.65
N ALA A 164 -4.51 0.12 0.25
CA ALA A 164 -3.19 0.37 0.82
C ALA A 164 -2.14 0.19 -0.27
N HIS A 165 -1.09 1.02 -0.26
CA HIS A 165 -0.03 0.92 -1.27
C HIS A 165 1.37 0.85 -0.61
N PRO A 166 1.64 -0.20 0.22
CA PRO A 166 2.93 -0.39 0.87
C PRO A 166 3.94 -0.96 -0.12
N LEU A 167 4.91 -0.17 -0.54
CA LEU A 167 6.00 -0.61 -1.40
C LEU A 167 7.09 -1.26 -0.54
N PHE A 168 7.00 -2.56 -0.27
CA PHE A 168 8.04 -3.28 0.45
C PHE A 168 9.27 -3.47 -0.45
N ALA A 169 10.43 -3.04 0.03
CA ALA A 169 11.69 -3.28 -0.64
C ALA A 169 11.99 -4.78 -0.70
N VAL A 170 12.47 -5.27 -1.84
CA VAL A 170 12.83 -6.68 -2.01
C VAL A 170 14.19 -6.86 -2.65
N GLY A 171 14.83 -7.99 -2.36
CA GLY A 171 15.97 -8.53 -3.08
C GLY A 171 15.57 -9.73 -3.92
N ALA A 172 16.37 -10.10 -4.90
CA ALA A 172 16.15 -11.32 -5.67
C ALA A 172 16.17 -12.55 -4.73
N GLY A 173 15.12 -13.39 -4.86
CA GLY A 173 14.94 -14.56 -4.01
C GLY A 173 14.05 -14.33 -2.77
N ASP A 174 13.66 -13.08 -2.44
CA ASP A 174 12.62 -12.82 -1.45
C ASP A 174 11.30 -13.44 -1.91
N ARG A 175 10.43 -13.86 -0.99
CA ARG A 175 9.27 -14.69 -1.28
C ARG A 175 7.98 -14.07 -0.82
N ILE A 176 6.99 -14.03 -1.72
CA ILE A 176 5.60 -13.69 -1.42
C ILE A 176 4.86 -14.97 -1.04
N ILE A 177 4.13 -14.93 0.06
CA ILE A 177 3.33 -16.03 0.54
C ILE A 177 1.87 -15.59 0.58
N LEU A 178 1.03 -16.34 -0.10
CA LEU A 178 -0.43 -16.21 -0.06
C LEU A 178 -1.05 -17.48 0.55
N PRO A 179 -2.29 -17.42 1.04
CA PRO A 179 -3.03 -18.61 1.43
C PRO A 179 -3.01 -19.69 0.35
N GLY A 180 -2.81 -20.95 0.76
CA GLY A 180 -2.66 -22.05 -0.18
C GLY A 180 -3.87 -22.38 -1.05
N SER A 181 -5.04 -21.83 -0.71
CA SER A 181 -6.29 -21.91 -1.51
C SER A 181 -6.25 -20.98 -2.73
N ILE A 182 -5.41 -19.93 -2.74
CA ILE A 182 -5.28 -19.02 -3.87
C ILE A 182 -4.44 -19.70 -4.96
N GLN A 183 -5.07 -20.08 -6.06
CA GLN A 183 -4.46 -20.79 -7.17
C GLN A 183 -4.44 -19.96 -8.47
N THR A 184 -5.22 -18.89 -8.53
CA THR A 184 -5.31 -17.98 -9.66
C THR A 184 -5.38 -16.53 -9.19
N LEU A 185 -4.87 -15.62 -10.02
CA LEU A 185 -4.93 -14.20 -9.84
C LEU A 185 -5.53 -13.57 -11.11
N ARG A 186 -6.29 -12.49 -10.96
CA ARG A 186 -6.75 -11.68 -12.08
C ARG A 186 -5.65 -10.70 -12.46
N LEU A 187 -5.28 -10.66 -13.73
CA LEU A 187 -4.32 -9.71 -14.26
C LEU A 187 -4.98 -8.34 -14.43
N GLU A 188 -4.40 -7.30 -13.85
CA GLU A 188 -4.78 -5.91 -14.09
C GLU A 188 -3.88 -5.27 -15.14
N GLY A 189 -2.58 -5.54 -15.09
CA GLY A 189 -1.62 -5.06 -16.06
C GLY A 189 -0.30 -5.82 -15.98
N SER A 190 0.39 -5.90 -17.13
CA SER A 190 1.70 -6.55 -17.19
C SER A 190 2.59 -5.82 -18.18
N GLY A 191 3.77 -5.46 -17.75
CA GLY A 191 4.76 -4.80 -18.59
C GLY A 191 5.02 -5.58 -19.88
N ARG A 192 4.84 -4.94 -21.04
CA ARG A 192 4.97 -5.53 -22.38
C ARG A 192 4.04 -6.73 -22.62
N GLY A 193 2.94 -6.84 -21.87
CA GLY A 193 2.00 -7.97 -22.00
C GLY A 193 2.60 -9.33 -21.62
N ARG A 194 3.59 -9.35 -20.75
CA ARG A 194 4.35 -10.56 -20.36
C ARG A 194 3.46 -11.70 -19.86
N LEU A 195 2.43 -11.39 -19.09
CA LEU A 195 1.51 -12.36 -18.49
C LEU A 195 0.17 -12.45 -19.23
N GLY A 196 -0.10 -11.58 -20.20
CA GLY A 196 -1.36 -11.52 -20.92
C GLY A 196 -1.96 -10.11 -20.95
N LYS A 197 -3.28 -10.02 -20.99
CA LYS A 197 -4.08 -8.78 -21.04
C LYS A 197 -4.83 -8.56 -19.73
N SER A 198 -5.21 -7.31 -19.45
CA SER A 198 -6.10 -7.00 -18.35
C SER A 198 -7.38 -7.83 -18.42
N GLY A 199 -7.75 -8.43 -17.29
CA GLY A 199 -8.88 -9.35 -17.14
C GLY A 199 -8.54 -10.83 -17.30
N ASP A 200 -7.37 -11.20 -17.82
CA ASP A 200 -6.95 -12.59 -17.92
C ASP A 200 -6.74 -13.19 -16.52
N GLU A 201 -6.98 -14.50 -16.39
CA GLU A 201 -6.59 -15.29 -15.22
C GLU A 201 -5.15 -15.79 -15.36
N VAL A 202 -4.38 -15.64 -14.30
CA VAL A 202 -2.97 -16.04 -14.22
C VAL A 202 -2.83 -17.04 -13.08
N SER A 203 -2.22 -18.20 -13.32
CA SER A 203 -1.96 -19.21 -12.31
C SER A 203 -0.97 -18.69 -11.25
N TRP A 204 -1.19 -19.09 -10.00
CA TRP A 204 -0.33 -18.79 -8.86
C TRP A 204 0.13 -20.08 -8.18
N PRO A 205 1.39 -20.22 -7.74
CA PRO A 205 2.47 -19.23 -7.88
C PRO A 205 3.18 -19.27 -9.23
N VAL A 206 3.03 -20.33 -10.02
CA VAL A 206 3.73 -20.51 -11.30
C VAL A 206 2.79 -20.18 -12.45
N ALA A 207 3.14 -19.13 -13.20
CA ALA A 207 2.39 -18.64 -14.34
C ALA A 207 3.09 -18.97 -15.67
N THR A 208 2.31 -19.13 -16.74
CA THR A 208 2.81 -19.22 -18.11
C THR A 208 2.79 -17.84 -18.73
N GLN A 209 3.95 -17.39 -19.22
CA GLN A 209 4.08 -16.12 -19.92
C GLN A 209 3.48 -16.22 -21.34
N ALA A 210 3.15 -15.08 -21.93
CA ALA A 210 2.51 -15.00 -23.26
C ALA A 210 3.28 -15.72 -24.36
N TYR A 211 4.59 -15.90 -24.22
CA TYR A 211 5.45 -16.63 -25.17
C TYR A 211 5.80 -18.06 -24.70
N GLY A 212 5.07 -18.59 -23.73
CA GLY A 212 5.12 -20.01 -23.32
C GLY A 212 6.11 -20.36 -22.20
N ALA A 213 7.00 -19.45 -21.80
CA ALA A 213 7.91 -19.72 -20.68
C ALA A 213 7.17 -19.66 -19.33
N GLN A 214 7.58 -20.51 -18.40
CA GLN A 214 7.06 -20.43 -17.02
C GLN A 214 7.83 -19.42 -16.17
N THR A 215 7.14 -18.84 -15.20
CA THR A 215 7.70 -17.90 -14.23
C THR A 215 7.05 -18.12 -12.86
N ASP A 216 7.86 -18.16 -11.81
CA ASP A 216 7.38 -18.18 -10.43
C ASP A 216 7.15 -16.73 -9.97
N LEU A 217 5.87 -16.36 -9.80
CA LEU A 217 5.46 -15.01 -9.37
C LEU A 217 5.67 -14.81 -7.87
N SER A 218 5.81 -15.88 -7.09
CA SER A 218 6.02 -15.80 -5.63
C SER A 218 7.47 -15.45 -5.27
N VAL A 219 8.40 -15.47 -6.24
CA VAL A 219 9.82 -15.21 -6.01
C VAL A 219 10.23 -13.90 -6.67
N ALA A 220 10.73 -12.96 -5.86
CA ALA A 220 11.22 -11.68 -6.37
C ALA A 220 12.42 -11.90 -7.32
N GLN A 221 12.37 -11.23 -8.47
CA GLN A 221 13.37 -11.33 -9.52
C GLN A 221 14.43 -10.23 -9.38
N ARG A 222 15.48 -10.29 -10.21
CA ARG A 222 16.51 -9.23 -10.27
C ARG A 222 15.95 -7.98 -10.95
N ALA A 223 16.47 -6.82 -10.61
CA ALA A 223 16.09 -5.54 -11.24
C ALA A 223 16.27 -5.56 -12.76
N ALA A 224 17.28 -6.29 -13.28
CA ALA A 224 17.52 -6.46 -14.72
C ALA A 224 16.40 -7.20 -15.46
N SER A 225 15.48 -7.85 -14.72
CA SER A 225 14.30 -8.50 -15.33
C SER A 225 13.29 -7.51 -15.90
N ALA A 226 13.35 -6.24 -15.48
CA ALA A 226 12.49 -5.14 -15.94
C ALA A 226 10.99 -5.49 -15.88
N ILE A 227 10.57 -6.14 -14.79
CA ILE A 227 9.19 -6.58 -14.55
C ILE A 227 8.41 -5.47 -13.86
N GLY A 228 7.16 -5.28 -14.30
CA GLY A 228 6.13 -4.47 -13.68
C GLY A 228 4.78 -5.12 -13.96
N ASP A 229 4.25 -5.89 -13.00
CA ASP A 229 2.99 -6.62 -13.14
C ASP A 229 2.04 -6.26 -12.00
N LYS A 230 0.77 -5.98 -12.32
CA LYS A 230 -0.31 -5.75 -11.37
C LYS A 230 -1.34 -6.86 -11.47
N LEU A 231 -1.61 -7.50 -10.34
CA LEU A 231 -2.56 -8.62 -10.24
C LEU A 231 -3.47 -8.44 -9.02
N PHE A 232 -4.58 -9.17 -8.99
CA PHE A 232 -5.51 -9.20 -7.86
C PHE A 232 -5.88 -10.63 -7.49
N ALA A 233 -5.91 -10.91 -6.18
CA ALA A 233 -6.55 -12.07 -5.59
C ALA A 233 -7.91 -11.68 -5.01
N GLY A 234 -8.86 -12.61 -4.97
CA GLY A 234 -10.13 -12.47 -4.28
C GLY A 234 -11.38 -12.55 -5.17
N PRO A 235 -12.58 -12.45 -4.58
CA PRO A 235 -12.81 -12.08 -3.19
C PRO A 235 -12.31 -13.16 -2.20
N LEU A 236 -11.60 -12.70 -1.14
CA LEU A 236 -10.97 -13.56 -0.15
C LEU A 236 -11.94 -13.89 0.99
N SER A 237 -11.91 -15.13 1.46
CA SER A 237 -12.64 -15.58 2.64
C SER A 237 -11.94 -15.15 3.94
N GLU A 238 -12.61 -15.32 5.09
CA GLU A 238 -12.02 -15.04 6.40
C GLU A 238 -10.71 -15.79 6.68
N ALA A 239 -10.53 -16.98 6.11
CA ALA A 239 -9.30 -17.75 6.26
C ALA A 239 -8.18 -17.27 5.33
N GLU A 240 -8.48 -16.45 4.34
CA GLU A 240 -7.57 -16.01 3.27
C GLU A 240 -7.15 -14.53 3.36
N HIS A 241 -7.68 -13.77 4.31
CA HIS A 241 -7.43 -12.33 4.42
C HIS A 241 -6.07 -12.00 5.07
N TRP A 242 -5.03 -12.62 4.55
CA TRP A 242 -3.65 -12.35 4.91
C TRP A 242 -2.70 -12.57 3.72
N CYS A 243 -1.55 -11.96 3.81
CA CYS A 243 -0.41 -12.21 2.93
C CYS A 243 0.89 -12.03 3.70
N ALA A 244 1.99 -12.53 3.17
CA ALA A 244 3.29 -12.30 3.78
C ALA A 244 4.41 -12.11 2.74
N LEU A 245 5.46 -11.42 3.16
CA LEU A 245 6.71 -11.28 2.44
C LEU A 245 7.85 -11.81 3.33
N GLU A 246 8.55 -12.83 2.87
CA GLU A 246 9.77 -13.31 3.52
C GLU A 246 11.00 -12.73 2.83
N ARG A 247 11.90 -12.19 3.64
CA ARG A 247 13.19 -11.66 3.23
C ARG A 247 14.32 -12.41 3.94
N PRO A 248 14.70 -13.60 3.46
CA PRO A 248 15.65 -14.45 4.15
C PRO A 248 17.02 -13.80 4.38
N SER A 249 17.46 -12.95 3.43
CA SER A 249 18.73 -12.22 3.54
C SER A 249 18.75 -11.21 4.70
N LEU A 250 17.59 -10.75 5.17
CA LEU A 250 17.44 -9.87 6.32
C LEU A 250 17.00 -10.64 7.59
N GLY A 251 16.65 -11.92 7.46
CA GLY A 251 16.05 -12.67 8.55
C GLY A 251 14.71 -12.15 9.02
N VAL A 252 13.89 -11.61 8.10
CA VAL A 252 12.62 -10.94 8.42
C VAL A 252 11.47 -11.55 7.61
N ARG A 253 10.33 -11.76 8.29
CA ARG A 253 9.03 -11.97 7.68
C ARG A 253 8.13 -10.79 7.99
N ILE A 254 7.44 -10.26 6.98
CA ILE A 254 6.41 -9.25 7.09
C ILE A 254 5.09 -9.92 6.77
N TRP A 255 4.21 -10.05 7.75
CA TRP A 255 2.86 -10.59 7.59
C TRP A 255 1.85 -9.45 7.64
N THR A 256 0.87 -9.45 6.75
CA THR A 256 -0.20 -8.46 6.70
C THR A 256 -1.55 -9.14 6.80
N GLY A 257 -2.31 -8.81 7.84
CA GLY A 257 -3.70 -9.22 8.02
C GLY A 257 -4.65 -8.04 7.83
N PHE A 258 -5.80 -8.29 7.23
CA PHE A 258 -6.76 -7.24 6.90
C PHE A 258 -8.21 -7.75 7.05
N ASP A 259 -9.18 -6.83 7.13
CA ASP A 259 -10.59 -7.16 7.32
C ASP A 259 -11.24 -7.56 5.99
N PRO A 260 -11.70 -8.80 5.79
CA PRO A 260 -12.29 -9.24 4.54
C PRO A 260 -13.64 -8.56 4.23
N ALA A 261 -14.37 -8.07 5.24
CA ALA A 261 -15.59 -7.31 5.01
C ALA A 261 -15.31 -5.93 4.42
N ALA A 262 -14.18 -5.34 4.79
CA ALA A 262 -13.75 -4.04 4.29
C ALA A 262 -12.92 -4.16 3.02
N THR A 263 -11.97 -5.07 3.01
CA THR A 263 -10.97 -5.23 1.94
C THR A 263 -10.92 -6.68 1.44
N PRO A 264 -11.97 -7.13 0.71
CA PRO A 264 -12.08 -8.52 0.28
C PRO A 264 -11.11 -8.90 -0.85
N TYR A 265 -10.27 -7.98 -1.30
CA TYR A 265 -9.31 -8.22 -2.37
C TYR A 265 -7.89 -7.87 -1.94
N LEU A 266 -6.93 -8.51 -2.57
CA LEU A 266 -5.51 -8.22 -2.42
C LEU A 266 -4.91 -7.91 -3.78
N GLY A 267 -4.46 -6.67 -3.97
CA GLY A 267 -3.62 -6.27 -5.09
C GLY A 267 -2.18 -6.72 -4.87
N LEU A 268 -1.52 -7.13 -5.93
CA LEU A 268 -0.09 -7.43 -5.97
C LEU A 268 0.56 -6.58 -7.05
N TRP A 269 1.46 -5.67 -6.65
CA TRP A 269 2.36 -4.99 -7.56
C TRP A 269 3.75 -5.62 -7.46
N LEU A 270 4.17 -6.30 -8.52
CA LEU A 270 5.46 -6.96 -8.63
C LEU A 270 6.37 -6.09 -9.50
N CYS A 271 7.24 -5.31 -8.88
CA CYS A 271 8.12 -4.39 -9.61
C CYS A 271 9.60 -4.70 -9.38
N TYR A 272 10.22 -5.25 -10.41
CA TYR A 272 11.63 -5.62 -10.40
C TYR A 272 12.35 -4.87 -11.53
N GLY A 273 12.50 -3.54 -11.36
CA GLY A 273 13.15 -2.67 -12.32
C GLY A 273 12.31 -2.28 -13.53
N GLY A 274 11.01 -2.65 -13.58
CA GLY A 274 10.12 -2.35 -14.72
C GLY A 274 9.51 -0.96 -14.70
N TRP A 275 9.47 -0.30 -13.53
CA TRP A 275 8.82 0.99 -13.38
C TRP A 275 9.66 1.96 -12.52
N PRO A 276 9.56 3.28 -12.74
CA PRO A 276 8.88 3.98 -13.83
C PRO A 276 9.52 3.70 -15.20
N GLU A 277 8.74 3.81 -16.28
CA GLU A 277 9.28 3.51 -17.65
C GLU A 277 10.31 4.54 -18.11
N ARG A 278 10.26 5.78 -17.57
CA ARG A 278 11.24 6.83 -17.86
C ARG A 278 12.67 6.44 -17.44
N PRO A 279 13.73 6.98 -18.06
CA PRO A 279 15.11 6.77 -17.62
C PRO A 279 15.32 7.21 -16.15
N GLY A 280 16.25 6.55 -15.44
CA GLY A 280 16.61 6.88 -14.07
C GLY A 280 16.38 5.74 -13.09
N PRO A 281 16.32 6.02 -11.78
CA PRO A 281 16.09 5.02 -10.75
C PRO A 281 14.79 4.25 -10.96
N LYS A 282 14.82 2.96 -10.64
CA LYS A 282 13.70 2.03 -10.79
C LYS A 282 13.27 1.49 -9.43
N GLN A 283 11.99 1.16 -9.31
CA GLN A 283 11.51 0.42 -8.16
C GLN A 283 12.06 -1.01 -8.14
N MET A 284 12.37 -1.47 -6.95
CA MET A 284 12.69 -2.87 -6.64
C MET A 284 11.87 -3.25 -5.41
N CYS A 285 10.59 -3.51 -5.64
CA CYS A 285 9.62 -3.68 -4.57
C CYS A 285 8.50 -4.65 -4.94
N VAL A 286 7.80 -5.06 -3.90
CA VAL A 286 6.50 -5.71 -3.98
C VAL A 286 5.53 -4.88 -3.15
N ALA A 287 4.37 -4.50 -3.72
CA ALA A 287 3.27 -4.02 -2.91
C ALA A 287 2.25 -5.16 -2.73
N LEU A 288 1.89 -5.41 -1.48
CA LEU A 288 0.81 -6.30 -1.09
C LEU A 288 -0.32 -5.39 -0.57
N GLU A 289 -1.34 -5.22 -1.38
CA GLU A 289 -2.30 -4.13 -1.30
C GLU A 289 -3.70 -4.62 -0.91
N PRO A 290 -4.06 -4.72 0.38
CA PRO A 290 -5.46 -4.88 0.77
C PRO A 290 -6.31 -3.81 0.08
N SER A 291 -7.36 -4.25 -0.62
CA SER A 291 -8.15 -3.39 -1.50
C SER A 291 -9.65 -3.65 -1.38
N THR A 292 -10.43 -2.59 -1.59
CA THR A 292 -11.90 -2.67 -1.62
C THR A 292 -12.45 -3.21 -2.95
N ALA A 293 -11.63 -3.27 -4.00
CA ALA A 293 -12.03 -3.69 -5.34
C ALA A 293 -10.93 -4.54 -6.00
N PRO A 294 -11.27 -5.46 -6.94
CA PRO A 294 -10.30 -6.25 -7.71
C PRO A 294 -9.83 -5.52 -8.97
N VAL A 295 -9.91 -4.21 -9.00
CA VAL A 295 -9.55 -3.33 -10.11
C VAL A 295 -8.99 -2.02 -9.58
N ASP A 296 -8.08 -1.42 -10.33
CA ASP A 296 -7.48 -0.14 -9.94
C ASP A 296 -8.43 1.07 -10.15
N SER A 297 -9.38 0.96 -11.06
CA SER A 297 -10.24 2.08 -11.46
C SER A 297 -11.61 2.08 -10.78
N LEU A 298 -11.94 3.16 -10.06
CA LEU A 298 -13.28 3.38 -9.49
C LEU A 298 -14.38 3.46 -10.56
N ALA A 299 -14.05 3.79 -11.81
CA ALA A 299 -15.03 3.84 -12.91
C ALA A 299 -15.48 2.44 -13.36
N VAL A 300 -14.74 1.39 -13.02
CA VAL A 300 -15.13 -0.01 -13.30
C VAL A 300 -16.02 -0.50 -12.17
N THR A 301 -17.31 -0.59 -12.45
CA THR A 301 -18.32 -1.01 -11.47
C THR A 301 -18.55 -2.53 -11.46
N GLY A 302 -18.94 -3.05 -10.30
CA GLY A 302 -19.25 -4.46 -10.08
C GLY A 302 -19.79 -4.71 -8.69
N PRO A 303 -19.89 -5.98 -8.27
CA PRO A 303 -20.34 -6.33 -6.91
C PRO A 303 -19.52 -5.71 -5.78
N TRP A 304 -18.31 -5.25 -6.08
CA TRP A 304 -17.39 -4.57 -5.17
C TRP A 304 -17.63 -3.06 -5.05
N SER A 305 -18.47 -2.47 -5.89
CA SER A 305 -18.73 -1.02 -5.89
C SER A 305 -19.31 -0.57 -4.54
N ARG A 306 -18.74 0.48 -3.99
CA ARG A 306 -19.10 1.02 -2.68
C ARG A 306 -19.55 2.47 -2.80
N THR A 307 -20.49 2.84 -1.96
CA THR A 307 -21.00 4.20 -1.85
C THR A 307 -21.22 4.53 -0.39
N LEU A 308 -20.86 5.74 0.04
CA LEU A 308 -21.18 6.27 1.36
C LEU A 308 -22.30 7.30 1.25
N ALA A 309 -23.31 7.19 2.10
CA ALA A 309 -24.34 8.21 2.26
C ALA A 309 -23.73 9.51 2.84
N PRO A 310 -24.38 10.68 2.66
CA PRO A 310 -23.93 11.95 3.25
C PRO A 310 -23.71 11.81 4.76
N GLY A 311 -22.55 12.26 5.25
CA GLY A 311 -22.16 12.19 6.67
C GLY A 311 -21.87 10.79 7.20
N ALA A 312 -22.05 9.73 6.40
CA ALA A 312 -21.76 8.38 6.83
C ALA A 312 -20.25 8.12 6.87
N SER A 313 -19.85 7.26 7.81
CA SER A 313 -18.49 6.78 7.94
C SER A 313 -18.44 5.25 7.87
N PHE A 314 -17.30 4.73 7.43
CA PHE A 314 -16.98 3.30 7.44
C PHE A 314 -15.56 3.12 7.96
N SER A 315 -15.33 2.14 8.84
CA SER A 315 -14.01 1.93 9.43
C SER A 315 -13.58 0.48 9.39
N TRP A 316 -12.27 0.25 9.34
CA TRP A 316 -11.67 -1.08 9.31
C TRP A 316 -10.26 -1.09 9.91
N PRO A 317 -9.85 -2.22 10.50
CA PRO A 317 -8.48 -2.44 10.91
C PRO A 317 -7.62 -3.06 9.81
N MET A 318 -6.32 -2.88 9.92
CA MET A 318 -5.27 -3.65 9.24
C MET A 318 -4.08 -3.81 10.19
N VAL A 319 -3.38 -4.93 10.07
CA VAL A 319 -2.24 -5.24 10.93
C VAL A 319 -1.07 -5.68 10.07
N VAL A 320 0.10 -5.12 10.33
CA VAL A 320 1.37 -5.61 9.78
C VAL A 320 2.21 -6.14 10.93
N GLU A 321 2.53 -7.42 10.89
CA GLU A 321 3.42 -8.07 11.84
C GLU A 321 4.80 -8.25 11.21
N ILE A 322 5.82 -7.88 11.95
CA ILE A 322 7.21 -7.98 11.53
C ILE A 322 7.89 -8.97 12.48
N GLU A 323 8.24 -10.12 11.96
CA GLU A 323 8.87 -11.20 12.74
C GLU A 323 10.32 -11.38 12.34
N LEU A 324 11.18 -11.66 13.32
CA LEU A 324 12.53 -12.12 13.05
C LEU A 324 12.52 -13.63 12.84
N LEU A 325 13.01 -14.07 11.68
CA LEU A 325 13.16 -15.49 11.39
C LEU A 325 14.28 -16.08 12.27
N THR A 326 13.95 -17.12 13.02
CA THR A 326 14.92 -17.83 13.88
C THR A 326 15.89 -18.66 13.05
N GLY A 327 17.19 -18.54 13.28
CA GLY A 327 18.22 -19.37 12.63
C GLY A 327 19.28 -18.63 11.82
N ILE A 328 19.18 -17.30 11.73
CA ILE A 328 20.26 -16.47 11.20
C ILE A 328 20.98 -15.88 12.40
N ASP A 329 22.22 -16.40 12.66
CA ASP A 329 23.09 -15.84 13.69
C ASP A 329 23.25 -14.33 13.46
N ARG A 330 22.92 -13.56 14.50
CA ARG A 330 23.19 -12.12 14.52
C ARG A 330 24.70 -11.91 14.59
N HIS A 331 25.40 -12.04 13.47
CA HIS A 331 26.73 -11.47 13.37
C HIS A 331 26.60 -10.01 13.01
N VAL A 332 26.87 -9.21 14.02
CA VAL A 332 27.02 -7.74 14.02
C VAL A 332 28.08 -7.29 13.01
#